data_4d6bb8680693627f2f2a72be38019106
#
_entry.id   4d6bb8680693627f2f2a72be38019106
#
_cell.length_a   1.000
_cell.length_b   1.000
_cell.length_c   1.000
_cell.angle_alpha   90.00
_cell.angle_beta   90.00
_cell.angle_gamma   90.00
#
_symmetry.space_group_name_H-M   'P 1'
#
loop_
_entity.id
_entity.type
_entity.pdbx_description
1 polymer ?
#
loop_
_entity_poly.entity_id
_entity_poly.type
_entity_poly.pdbx_seq_one_letter_code
_entity_poly.pdbx_strand_id
1 'polypeptide(L)'
;MGSVAVGRVRAANIDAVTLDAYDTLLTLIDPVPRLQELLPAYDSEAIRAAFLAEAEYYRAHSWEAADEDSTAAFHAACARTFNEALGSSLSSDEYNATMRFELLPGTVEALELLRGLGLSLAVVGNWDFTLHQRLSESGLIGFFPVVVPAANKPAPDGILRALTELRIEPARALHVGDEQSDEEAARAAGVHFASAPLTDAVAALA
;
A
#
# COMPACT_ATOMS: atom_id res chain seq x y z
N MET A 1 -32.38 -2.25 2.58
CA MET A 1 -31.49 -1.89 1.44
C MET A 1 -31.44 -0.37 1.40
N GLY A 2 -30.49 0.23 2.06
CA GLY A 2 -30.27 1.68 2.09
C GLY A 2 -28.94 1.98 1.43
N SER A 3 -28.98 2.47 0.19
CA SER A 3 -27.81 3.06 -0.46
C SER A 3 -27.42 4.29 0.34
N VAL A 4 -26.30 4.24 1.06
CA VAL A 4 -25.70 5.42 1.64
C VAL A 4 -25.16 6.23 0.46
N ALA A 5 -25.81 7.35 0.17
CA ALA A 5 -25.32 8.31 -0.83
C ALA A 5 -23.96 8.81 -0.33
N VAL A 6 -22.89 8.41 -1.01
CA VAL A 6 -21.57 9.01 -0.87
C VAL A 6 -21.73 10.48 -1.26
N GLY A 7 -21.73 11.35 -0.25
CA GLY A 7 -21.80 12.79 -0.49
C GLY A 7 -20.65 13.19 -1.40
N ARG A 8 -20.94 13.84 -2.55
CA ARG A 8 -19.91 14.35 -3.45
C ARG A 8 -19.01 15.29 -2.65
N VAL A 9 -17.80 14.83 -2.37
CA VAL A 9 -16.73 15.66 -1.83
C VAL A 9 -16.36 16.66 -2.92
N ARG A 10 -16.59 17.95 -2.69
CA ARG A 10 -16.20 18.99 -3.66
C ARG A 10 -14.71 19.29 -3.45
N ALA A 11 -13.92 19.29 -4.50
CA ALA A 11 -12.50 19.68 -4.49
C ALA A 11 -12.23 21.01 -3.78
N ALA A 12 -13.19 21.93 -3.78
CA ALA A 12 -13.09 23.23 -3.13
C ALA A 12 -12.81 23.20 -1.59
N ASN A 13 -12.93 22.03 -0.95
CA ASN A 13 -12.71 21.88 0.48
C ASN A 13 -11.57 20.92 0.85
N ILE A 14 -10.86 20.36 -0.14
CA ILE A 14 -9.77 19.42 0.06
C ILE A 14 -8.44 20.10 -0.26
N ASP A 15 -7.46 19.96 0.63
CA ASP A 15 -6.10 20.48 0.48
C ASP A 15 -5.07 19.37 0.36
N ALA A 16 -5.39 18.15 0.79
CA ALA A 16 -4.50 17.01 0.71
C ALA A 16 -5.23 15.73 0.35
N VAL A 17 -4.50 14.82 -0.32
CA VAL A 17 -4.92 13.45 -0.54
C VAL A 17 -3.86 12.53 0.06
N THR A 18 -4.28 11.67 0.99
CA THR A 18 -3.48 10.54 1.46
C THR A 18 -3.91 9.29 0.68
N LEU A 19 -2.96 8.48 0.29
CA LEU A 19 -3.16 7.35 -0.61
C LEU A 19 -2.64 6.07 0.04
N ASP A 20 -3.41 4.98 -0.02
CA ASP A 20 -2.81 3.68 0.16
C ASP A 20 -1.86 3.36 -1.00
N ALA A 21 -1.04 2.32 -0.84
CA ALA A 21 -0.04 1.95 -1.84
C ALA A 21 -0.44 0.70 -2.62
N TYR A 22 -0.71 -0.43 -1.90
CA TYR A 22 -0.98 -1.71 -2.52
C TYR A 22 -2.39 -1.72 -3.11
N ASP A 23 -2.54 -2.20 -4.36
CA ASP A 23 -3.79 -2.19 -5.13
C ASP A 23 -4.51 -0.82 -5.22
N THR A 24 -3.79 0.26 -4.85
CA THR A 24 -4.21 1.66 -5.06
C THR A 24 -3.26 2.40 -6.02
N LEU A 25 -1.94 2.24 -5.86
CA LEU A 25 -0.89 2.80 -6.71
C LEU A 25 -0.10 1.73 -7.46
N LEU A 26 0.22 0.65 -6.75
CA LEU A 26 1.08 -0.45 -7.17
C LEU A 26 0.35 -1.77 -6.94
N THR A 27 0.59 -2.75 -7.81
CA THR A 27 0.15 -4.13 -7.60
C THR A 27 1.31 -5.11 -7.72
N LEU A 28 1.21 -6.25 -7.05
CA LEU A 28 2.23 -7.31 -7.11
C LEU A 28 2.07 -8.11 -8.41
N ILE A 29 3.14 -8.20 -9.18
CA ILE A 29 3.23 -9.11 -10.32
C ILE A 29 3.32 -10.54 -9.76
N ASP A 30 2.44 -11.46 -10.20
CA ASP A 30 2.42 -12.85 -9.71
C ASP A 30 3.85 -13.41 -9.51
N PRO A 31 4.27 -13.70 -8.27
CA PRO A 31 5.61 -14.17 -7.99
C PRO A 31 5.82 -15.66 -8.32
N VAL A 32 4.74 -16.44 -8.48
CA VAL A 32 4.80 -17.89 -8.66
C VAL A 32 5.70 -18.31 -9.81
N PRO A 33 5.68 -17.67 -11.01
CA PRO A 33 6.59 -18.05 -12.09
C PRO A 33 8.07 -17.90 -11.72
N ARG A 34 8.45 -16.82 -11.01
CA ARG A 34 9.83 -16.58 -10.56
C ARG A 34 10.25 -17.52 -9.44
N LEU A 35 9.34 -17.80 -8.51
CA LEU A 35 9.56 -18.81 -7.46
C LEU A 35 9.73 -20.20 -8.07
N GLN A 36 8.97 -20.54 -9.13
CA GLN A 36 9.08 -21.79 -9.84
C GLN A 36 10.47 -21.99 -10.52
N GLU A 37 11.06 -20.91 -11.02
CA GLU A 37 12.43 -20.94 -11.59
C GLU A 37 13.47 -21.28 -10.51
N LEU A 38 13.30 -20.79 -9.29
CA LEU A 38 14.19 -21.09 -8.15
C LEU A 38 13.90 -22.47 -7.53
N LEU A 39 12.68 -22.95 -7.64
CA LEU A 39 12.18 -24.16 -6.98
C LEU A 39 11.59 -25.16 -7.99
N PRO A 40 12.36 -25.63 -9.00
CA PRO A 40 11.84 -26.46 -10.08
C PRO A 40 11.35 -27.85 -9.64
N ALA A 41 11.67 -28.27 -8.42
CA ALA A 41 11.22 -29.54 -7.85
C ALA A 41 9.80 -29.53 -7.29
N TYR A 42 9.21 -28.34 -7.11
CA TYR A 42 7.88 -28.16 -6.59
C TYR A 42 6.89 -27.79 -7.69
N ASP A 43 5.62 -28.17 -7.58
CA ASP A 43 4.59 -27.70 -8.51
C ASP A 43 4.13 -26.27 -8.18
N SER A 44 3.58 -25.59 -9.18
CA SER A 44 3.17 -24.18 -9.05
C SER A 44 1.98 -23.99 -8.09
N GLU A 45 1.16 -25.01 -7.86
CA GLU A 45 0.04 -24.96 -6.92
C GLU A 45 0.57 -24.98 -5.48
N ALA A 46 1.53 -25.86 -5.18
CA ALA A 46 2.18 -25.89 -3.86
C ALA A 46 2.93 -24.59 -3.58
N ILE A 47 3.66 -24.04 -4.57
CA ILE A 47 4.32 -22.72 -4.44
C ILE A 47 3.30 -21.62 -4.16
N ARG A 48 2.18 -21.61 -4.87
CA ARG A 48 1.11 -20.62 -4.67
C ARG A 48 0.50 -20.74 -3.28
N ALA A 49 0.25 -21.93 -2.79
CA ALA A 49 -0.28 -22.15 -1.45
C ALA A 49 0.68 -21.64 -0.37
N ALA A 50 1.99 -21.90 -0.52
CA ALA A 50 3.01 -21.40 0.39
C ALA A 50 3.14 -19.86 0.34
N PHE A 51 3.06 -19.29 -0.86
CA PHE A 51 3.04 -17.83 -1.02
C PHE A 51 1.82 -17.19 -0.33
N LEU A 52 0.64 -17.78 -0.47
CA LEU A 52 -0.57 -17.25 0.20
C LEU A 52 -0.46 -17.32 1.73
N ALA A 53 0.16 -18.37 2.28
CA ALA A 53 0.42 -18.48 3.72
C ALA A 53 1.40 -17.37 4.19
N GLU A 54 2.43 -17.09 3.40
CA GLU A 54 3.35 -15.97 3.67
C GLU A 54 2.66 -14.62 3.54
N ALA A 55 1.86 -14.40 2.51
CA ALA A 55 1.12 -13.14 2.31
C ALA A 55 0.14 -12.85 3.45
N GLU A 56 -0.44 -13.89 4.07
CA GLU A 56 -1.25 -13.74 5.28
C GLU A 56 -0.38 -13.30 6.47
N TYR A 57 0.80 -13.92 6.65
CA TYR A 57 1.77 -13.51 7.65
C TYR A 57 2.23 -12.07 7.45
N TYR A 58 2.58 -11.69 6.20
CA TYR A 58 2.98 -10.32 5.85
C TYR A 58 1.92 -9.30 6.27
N ARG A 59 0.66 -9.51 5.88
CA ARG A 59 -0.45 -8.60 6.21
C ARG A 59 -0.65 -8.44 7.73
N ALA A 60 -0.45 -9.51 8.48
CA ALA A 60 -0.64 -9.50 9.92
C ALA A 60 0.50 -8.76 10.67
N HIS A 61 1.71 -8.69 10.09
CA HIS A 61 2.92 -8.26 10.82
C HIS A 61 3.71 -7.12 10.16
N SER A 62 3.35 -6.66 8.94
CA SER A 62 4.11 -5.63 8.22
C SER A 62 4.26 -4.30 8.98
N TRP A 63 3.34 -4.00 9.88
CA TRP A 63 3.37 -2.83 10.74
C TRP A 63 4.50 -2.88 11.81
N GLU A 64 5.04 -4.06 12.11
CA GLU A 64 6.18 -4.24 13.02
C GLU A 64 7.51 -3.85 12.37
N ALA A 65 7.57 -3.78 11.05
CA ALA A 65 8.75 -3.49 10.25
C ALA A 65 8.82 -1.99 9.88
N ALA A 66 9.01 -1.13 10.91
CA ALA A 66 8.94 0.32 10.77
C ALA A 66 10.30 1.00 10.50
N ASP A 67 11.40 0.26 10.56
CA ASP A 67 12.77 0.71 10.30
C ASP A 67 13.59 -0.38 9.60
N GLU A 68 14.85 -0.08 9.25
CA GLU A 68 15.71 -0.98 8.48
C GLU A 68 16.00 -2.30 9.22
N ASP A 69 16.31 -2.22 10.52
CA ASP A 69 16.67 -3.38 11.34
C ASP A 69 15.47 -4.33 11.54
N SER A 70 14.31 -3.79 11.91
CA SER A 70 13.07 -4.54 12.08
C SER A 70 12.59 -5.13 10.74
N THR A 71 12.80 -4.43 9.62
CA THR A 71 12.46 -4.92 8.27
C THR A 71 13.30 -6.12 7.88
N ALA A 72 14.60 -6.13 8.15
CA ALA A 72 15.45 -7.29 7.85
C ALA A 72 15.00 -8.54 8.61
N ALA A 73 14.68 -8.41 9.90
CA ALA A 73 14.15 -9.50 10.72
C ALA A 73 12.77 -9.98 10.23
N PHE A 74 11.91 -9.06 9.83
CA PHE A 74 10.59 -9.34 9.28
C PHE A 74 10.66 -10.09 7.95
N HIS A 75 11.51 -9.65 7.00
CA HIS A 75 11.71 -10.34 5.73
C HIS A 75 12.27 -11.76 5.92
N ALA A 76 13.17 -11.95 6.89
CA ALA A 76 13.64 -13.29 7.24
C ALA A 76 12.49 -14.18 7.79
N ALA A 77 11.55 -13.60 8.52
CA ALA A 77 10.37 -14.31 9.01
C ALA A 77 9.40 -14.65 7.87
N CYS A 78 9.17 -13.75 6.93
CA CYS A 78 8.38 -13.99 5.71
C CYS A 78 8.95 -15.17 4.89
N ALA A 79 10.25 -15.12 4.57
CA ALA A 79 10.90 -16.21 3.85
C ALA A 79 10.84 -17.54 4.61
N ARG A 80 10.99 -17.51 5.93
CA ARG A 80 10.83 -18.71 6.77
C ARG A 80 9.40 -19.27 6.70
N THR A 81 8.38 -18.43 6.80
CA THR A 81 6.96 -18.84 6.70
C THR A 81 6.68 -19.52 5.36
N PHE A 82 7.16 -18.95 4.25
CA PHE A 82 7.09 -19.55 2.93
C PHE A 82 7.80 -20.92 2.90
N ASN A 83 9.03 -20.96 3.38
CA ASN A 83 9.85 -22.19 3.38
C ASN A 83 9.22 -23.32 4.22
N GLU A 84 8.68 -23.00 5.40
CA GLU A 84 8.01 -23.97 6.26
C GLU A 84 6.74 -24.52 5.60
N ALA A 85 5.97 -23.67 4.92
CA ALA A 85 4.76 -24.10 4.23
C ALA A 85 5.05 -24.98 3.01
N LEU A 86 6.16 -24.75 2.30
CA LEU A 86 6.52 -25.50 1.10
C LEU A 86 7.48 -26.69 1.38
N GLY A 87 8.22 -26.65 2.48
CA GLY A 87 9.32 -27.56 2.75
C GLY A 87 10.59 -27.20 1.95
N SER A 88 10.80 -25.92 1.64
CA SER A 88 11.94 -25.40 0.88
C SER A 88 12.96 -24.69 1.78
N SER A 89 13.97 -24.05 1.18
CA SER A 89 15.06 -23.40 1.93
C SER A 89 15.64 -22.18 1.19
N LEU A 90 14.78 -21.36 0.56
CA LEU A 90 15.22 -20.09 -0.01
C LEU A 90 15.75 -19.16 1.09
N SER A 91 16.81 -18.44 0.79
CA SER A 91 17.24 -17.29 1.62
C SER A 91 16.21 -16.17 1.54
N SER A 92 16.24 -15.26 2.52
CA SER A 92 15.39 -14.06 2.50
C SER A 92 15.61 -13.22 1.24
N ASP A 93 16.87 -13.06 0.81
CA ASP A 93 17.21 -12.27 -0.38
C ASP A 93 16.66 -12.91 -1.67
N GLU A 94 16.81 -14.24 -1.83
CA GLU A 94 16.24 -14.96 -2.97
C GLU A 94 14.72 -14.85 -3.02
N TYR A 95 14.06 -15.01 -1.87
CA TYR A 95 12.61 -14.87 -1.78
C TYR A 95 12.16 -13.45 -2.13
N ASN A 96 12.73 -12.43 -1.49
CA ASN A 96 12.35 -11.03 -1.70
C ASN A 96 12.65 -10.55 -3.13
N ALA A 97 13.70 -11.07 -3.79
CA ALA A 97 14.02 -10.74 -5.18
C ALA A 97 12.92 -11.17 -6.17
N THR A 98 12.03 -12.09 -5.77
CA THR A 98 10.88 -12.50 -6.59
C THR A 98 9.71 -11.52 -6.50
N MET A 99 9.64 -10.68 -5.47
CA MET A 99 8.57 -9.71 -5.24
C MET A 99 8.77 -8.47 -6.10
N ARG A 100 8.05 -8.41 -7.21
CA ARG A 100 8.09 -7.29 -8.16
C ARG A 100 6.71 -6.65 -8.26
N PHE A 101 6.72 -5.33 -8.39
CA PHE A 101 5.52 -4.53 -8.44
C PHE A 101 5.44 -3.77 -9.75
N GLU A 102 4.22 -3.49 -10.19
CA GLU A 102 3.96 -2.62 -11.34
C GLU A 102 2.92 -1.57 -10.96
N LEU A 103 2.92 -0.48 -11.72
CA LEU A 103 1.94 0.59 -11.54
C LEU A 103 0.55 0.12 -11.99
N LEU A 104 -0.45 0.47 -11.21
CA LEU A 104 -1.83 0.36 -11.70
C LEU A 104 -2.07 1.35 -12.86
N PRO A 105 -2.92 0.95 -13.84
CA PRO A 105 -3.22 1.81 -14.98
C PRO A 105 -3.75 3.19 -14.55
N GLY A 106 -3.20 4.26 -15.14
CA GLY A 106 -3.64 5.63 -14.89
C GLY A 106 -3.12 6.26 -13.60
N THR A 107 -2.27 5.55 -12.83
CA THR A 107 -1.72 6.07 -11.56
C THR A 107 -0.96 7.38 -11.75
N VAL A 108 -0.04 7.46 -12.72
CA VAL A 108 0.79 8.65 -12.93
C VAL A 108 -0.08 9.84 -13.35
N GLU A 109 -0.98 9.63 -14.29
CA GLU A 109 -1.89 10.66 -14.79
C GLU A 109 -2.80 11.19 -13.66
N ALA A 110 -3.30 10.32 -12.81
CA ALA A 110 -4.12 10.69 -11.66
C ALA A 110 -3.32 11.53 -10.65
N LEU A 111 -2.09 11.13 -10.34
CA LEU A 111 -1.20 11.89 -9.45
C LEU A 111 -0.82 13.26 -10.03
N GLU A 112 -0.59 13.35 -11.33
CA GLU A 112 -0.34 14.63 -12.01
C GLU A 112 -1.55 15.56 -11.93
N LEU A 113 -2.76 15.04 -12.12
CA LEU A 113 -4.00 15.80 -11.97
C LEU A 113 -4.16 16.32 -10.54
N LEU A 114 -3.99 15.48 -9.52
CA LEU A 114 -4.06 15.91 -8.11
C LEU A 114 -3.04 17.01 -7.80
N ARG A 115 -1.80 16.85 -8.27
CA ARG A 115 -0.75 17.89 -8.13
C ARG A 115 -1.11 19.17 -8.90
N GLY A 116 -1.70 19.03 -10.10
CA GLY A 116 -2.17 20.17 -10.91
C GLY A 116 -3.31 20.94 -10.24
N LEU A 117 -4.12 20.30 -9.41
CA LEU A 117 -5.12 20.93 -8.54
C LEU A 117 -4.52 21.62 -7.31
N GLY A 118 -3.20 21.54 -7.10
CA GLY A 118 -2.51 22.14 -5.96
C GLY A 118 -2.65 21.34 -4.66
N LEU A 119 -3.06 20.09 -4.72
CA LEU A 119 -3.24 19.24 -3.54
C LEU A 119 -1.90 18.68 -3.05
N SER A 120 -1.72 18.64 -1.74
CA SER A 120 -0.59 17.95 -1.10
C SER A 120 -0.85 16.45 -1.08
N LEU A 121 0.17 15.64 -1.41
CA LEU A 121 0.02 14.20 -1.51
C LEU A 121 0.88 13.49 -0.46
N ALA A 122 0.34 12.41 0.13
CA ALA A 122 1.10 11.51 1.00
C ALA A 122 0.71 10.06 0.72
N VAL A 123 1.63 9.13 0.96
CA VAL A 123 1.32 7.70 0.97
C VAL A 123 1.28 7.19 2.41
N VAL A 124 0.27 6.37 2.72
CA VAL A 124 0.04 5.79 4.04
C VAL A 124 -0.33 4.32 3.85
N GLY A 125 0.63 3.43 3.98
CA GLY A 125 0.45 2.01 3.66
C GLY A 125 0.72 1.06 4.82
N ASN A 126 -0.05 -0.05 4.87
CA ASN A 126 0.28 -1.22 5.67
C ASN A 126 1.37 -2.03 4.97
N TRP A 127 2.44 -1.36 4.66
CA TRP A 127 3.64 -1.85 3.99
C TRP A 127 4.83 -1.64 4.92
N ASP A 128 5.79 -2.54 4.91
CA ASP A 128 7.01 -2.39 5.70
C ASP A 128 7.84 -1.15 5.26
N PHE A 129 8.95 -0.92 5.92
CA PHE A 129 9.82 0.23 5.67
C PHE A 129 10.33 0.34 4.21
N THR A 130 10.29 -0.76 3.43
CA THR A 130 10.68 -0.73 2.01
C THR A 130 9.73 0.05 1.11
N LEU A 131 8.58 0.54 1.60
CA LEU A 131 7.64 1.36 0.83
C LEU A 131 8.33 2.53 0.11
N HIS A 132 9.27 3.22 0.78
CA HIS A 132 10.06 4.30 0.18
C HIS A 132 10.84 3.83 -1.05
N GLN A 133 11.49 2.66 -0.94
CA GLN A 133 12.24 2.07 -2.04
C GLN A 133 11.31 1.70 -3.19
N ARG A 134 10.16 1.08 -2.91
CA ARG A 134 9.19 0.68 -3.96
C ARG A 134 8.64 1.88 -4.71
N LEU A 135 8.32 2.96 -4.02
CA LEU A 135 7.89 4.22 -4.65
C LEU A 135 9.01 4.85 -5.48
N SER A 136 10.26 4.75 -5.05
CA SER A 136 11.43 5.21 -5.80
C SER A 136 11.66 4.40 -7.07
N GLU A 137 11.65 3.07 -6.97
CA GLU A 137 11.80 2.14 -8.09
C GLU A 137 10.72 2.32 -9.16
N SER A 138 9.50 2.67 -8.72
CA SER A 138 8.34 2.94 -9.60
C SER A 138 8.32 4.37 -10.16
N GLY A 139 9.28 5.23 -9.78
CA GLY A 139 9.30 6.64 -10.19
C GLY A 139 8.25 7.53 -9.51
N LEU A 140 7.56 7.03 -8.49
CA LEU A 140 6.48 7.76 -7.82
C LEU A 140 6.94 8.63 -6.65
N ILE A 141 8.12 8.38 -6.09
CA ILE A 141 8.58 9.04 -4.85
C ILE A 141 8.54 10.59 -4.93
N GLY A 142 8.76 11.16 -6.13
CA GLY A 142 8.73 12.60 -6.36
C GLY A 142 7.35 13.27 -6.25
N PHE A 143 6.28 12.49 -6.16
CA PHE A 143 4.93 13.00 -5.92
C PHE A 143 4.65 13.22 -4.43
N PHE A 144 5.36 12.52 -3.55
CA PHE A 144 5.01 12.37 -2.14
C PHE A 144 6.04 13.03 -1.21
N PRO A 145 5.79 14.25 -0.71
CA PRO A 145 6.61 14.84 0.34
C PRO A 145 6.56 14.05 1.66
N VAL A 146 5.52 13.24 1.86
CA VAL A 146 5.34 12.41 3.05
C VAL A 146 5.01 10.98 2.64
N VAL A 147 5.74 10.02 3.22
CA VAL A 147 5.50 8.57 3.09
C VAL A 147 5.48 7.95 4.47
N VAL A 148 4.39 7.30 4.82
CA VAL A 148 4.20 6.64 6.11
C VAL A 148 4.06 5.13 5.89
N PRO A 149 5.16 4.36 6.01
CA PRO A 149 5.10 2.91 6.07
C PRO A 149 4.60 2.44 7.44
N ALA A 150 4.32 1.15 7.56
CA ALA A 150 3.90 0.50 8.80
C ALA A 150 2.71 1.21 9.49
N ALA A 151 1.77 1.68 8.69
CA ALA A 151 0.69 2.56 9.15
C ALA A 151 -0.31 1.88 10.10
N ASN A 152 -0.38 0.55 10.08
CA ASN A 152 -1.25 -0.28 10.93
C ASN A 152 -2.74 0.10 10.83
N LYS A 153 -3.22 0.40 9.60
CA LYS A 153 -4.67 0.57 9.36
C LYS A 153 -5.42 -0.72 9.74
N PRO A 154 -6.56 -0.65 10.42
CA PRO A 154 -7.49 0.48 10.49
C PRO A 154 -7.23 1.52 11.58
N ALA A 155 -6.09 1.47 12.31
CA ALA A 155 -5.73 2.57 13.21
C ALA A 155 -5.54 3.87 12.42
N PRO A 156 -6.01 5.04 12.96
CA PRO A 156 -5.93 6.31 12.25
C PRO A 156 -4.55 6.96 12.28
N ASP A 157 -3.64 6.45 13.10
CA ASP A 157 -2.37 7.11 13.47
C ASP A 157 -1.50 7.42 12.25
N GLY A 158 -1.42 6.50 11.27
CA GLY A 158 -0.65 6.71 10.05
C GLY A 158 -1.18 7.88 9.21
N ILE A 159 -2.50 7.98 9.06
CA ILE A 159 -3.14 9.09 8.33
C ILE A 159 -2.93 10.40 9.09
N LEU A 160 -3.16 10.42 10.40
CA LEU A 160 -2.98 11.60 11.23
C LEU A 160 -1.53 12.09 11.24
N ARG A 161 -0.56 11.16 11.26
CA ARG A 161 0.87 11.48 11.13
C ARG A 161 1.15 12.16 9.79
N ALA A 162 0.68 11.59 8.68
CA ALA A 162 0.87 12.18 7.35
C ALA A 162 0.30 13.60 7.28
N LEU A 163 -0.91 13.81 7.79
CA LEU A 163 -1.55 15.12 7.78
C LEU A 163 -0.85 16.13 8.69
N THR A 164 -0.31 15.68 9.82
CA THR A 164 0.51 16.53 10.71
C THR A 164 1.76 17.03 10.00
N GLU A 165 2.46 16.14 9.29
CA GLU A 165 3.66 16.48 8.51
C GLU A 165 3.33 17.42 7.34
N LEU A 166 2.18 17.23 6.68
CA LEU A 166 1.66 18.13 5.64
C LEU A 166 1.09 19.43 6.19
N ARG A 167 0.81 19.53 7.50
CA ARG A 167 0.14 20.65 8.18
C ARG A 167 -1.28 20.91 7.66
N ILE A 168 -2.01 19.83 7.42
CA ILE A 168 -3.38 19.86 6.92
C ILE A 168 -4.34 19.32 7.99
N GLU A 169 -5.47 20.01 8.17
CA GLU A 169 -6.53 19.54 9.07
C GLU A 169 -7.26 18.32 8.48
N PRO A 170 -7.58 17.30 9.28
CA PRO A 170 -8.24 16.08 8.80
C PRO A 170 -9.50 16.33 7.96
N ALA A 171 -10.36 17.28 8.37
CA ALA A 171 -11.58 17.62 7.64
C ALA A 171 -11.35 18.19 6.23
N ARG A 172 -10.09 18.54 5.89
CA ARG A 172 -9.67 19.06 4.59
C ARG A 172 -8.83 18.03 3.81
N ALA A 173 -8.87 16.77 4.20
CA ALA A 173 -8.16 15.70 3.54
C ALA A 173 -9.11 14.60 3.01
N LEU A 174 -8.69 13.95 1.95
CA LEU A 174 -9.29 12.76 1.39
C LEU A 174 -8.30 11.60 1.52
N HIS A 175 -8.73 10.45 1.99
CA HIS A 175 -7.98 9.20 1.88
C HIS A 175 -8.54 8.36 0.75
N VAL A 176 -7.66 7.80 -0.09
CA VAL A 176 -8.03 6.86 -1.16
C VAL A 176 -7.35 5.53 -0.89
N GLY A 177 -8.12 4.45 -0.88
CA GLY A 177 -7.63 3.10 -0.66
C GLY A 177 -8.62 2.06 -1.17
N ASP A 178 -8.23 0.80 -1.21
CA ASP A 178 -9.01 -0.31 -1.79
C ASP A 178 -9.65 -1.21 -0.73
N GLU A 179 -9.12 -1.23 0.49
CA GLU A 179 -9.57 -2.12 1.55
C GLU A 179 -10.53 -1.44 2.56
N GLN A 180 -11.29 -2.26 3.27
CA GLN A 180 -12.14 -1.81 4.37
C GLN A 180 -11.31 -1.13 5.48
N SER A 181 -10.08 -1.57 5.70
CA SER A 181 -9.14 -0.98 6.67
C SER A 181 -8.81 0.48 6.36
N ASP A 182 -8.81 0.87 5.08
CA ASP A 182 -8.61 2.26 4.63
C ASP A 182 -9.80 3.14 5.00
N GLU A 183 -11.02 2.66 4.71
CA GLU A 183 -12.26 3.37 5.05
C GLU A 183 -12.39 3.56 6.57
N GLU A 184 -12.10 2.51 7.34
CA GLU A 184 -12.17 2.56 8.80
C GLU A 184 -11.13 3.51 9.38
N ALA A 185 -9.88 3.50 8.87
CA ALA A 185 -8.82 4.42 9.29
C ALA A 185 -9.18 5.88 8.94
N ALA A 186 -9.67 6.13 7.73
CA ALA A 186 -10.10 7.46 7.30
C ALA A 186 -11.23 8.00 8.18
N ARG A 187 -12.25 7.18 8.45
CA ARG A 187 -13.36 7.54 9.33
C ARG A 187 -12.89 7.85 10.76
N ALA A 188 -11.99 7.02 11.30
CA ALA A 188 -11.44 7.20 12.64
C ALA A 188 -10.55 8.47 12.72
N ALA A 189 -9.84 8.82 11.64
CA ALA A 189 -9.05 10.04 11.53
C ALA A 189 -9.89 11.30 11.28
N GLY A 190 -11.18 11.19 10.96
CA GLY A 190 -12.02 12.33 10.59
C GLY A 190 -11.73 12.87 9.18
N VAL A 191 -11.24 12.02 8.29
CA VAL A 191 -10.85 12.29 6.90
C VAL A 191 -11.96 11.79 5.97
N HIS A 192 -12.18 12.46 4.84
CA HIS A 192 -13.05 11.95 3.78
C HIS A 192 -12.43 10.67 3.18
N PHE A 193 -13.27 9.78 2.66
CA PHE A 193 -12.82 8.55 2.02
C PHE A 193 -13.39 8.41 0.61
N ALA A 194 -12.56 7.89 -0.30
CA ALA A 194 -12.97 7.38 -1.60
C ALA A 194 -12.30 6.04 -1.88
N SER A 195 -13.06 5.10 -2.44
CA SER A 195 -12.51 3.81 -2.83
C SER A 195 -11.64 3.92 -4.09
N ALA A 196 -10.61 3.09 -4.19
CA ALA A 196 -9.89 2.87 -5.43
C ALA A 196 -10.86 2.30 -6.52
N PRO A 197 -10.56 2.47 -7.83
CA PRO A 197 -9.27 2.92 -8.35
C PRO A 197 -9.08 4.43 -8.22
N LEU A 198 -7.82 4.85 -8.12
CA LEU A 198 -7.45 6.26 -7.94
C LEU A 198 -8.03 7.17 -9.05
N THR A 199 -8.09 6.67 -10.29
CA THR A 199 -8.66 7.40 -11.44
C THR A 199 -10.10 7.85 -11.20
N ASP A 200 -10.92 7.01 -10.57
CA ASP A 200 -12.33 7.30 -10.30
C ASP A 200 -12.45 8.31 -9.15
N ALA A 201 -11.63 8.16 -8.10
CA ALA A 201 -11.56 9.09 -7.00
C ALA A 201 -11.16 10.50 -7.46
N VAL A 202 -10.18 10.60 -8.36
CA VAL A 202 -9.72 11.87 -8.95
C VAL A 202 -10.78 12.49 -9.86
N ALA A 203 -11.47 11.69 -10.68
CA ALA A 203 -12.55 12.18 -11.53
C ALA A 203 -13.73 12.79 -10.72
N ALA A 204 -13.92 12.34 -9.49
CA ALA A 204 -14.92 12.90 -8.58
C ALA A 204 -14.52 14.23 -7.95
N LEU A 205 -13.22 14.57 -7.95
CA LEU A 205 -12.68 15.85 -7.44
C LEU A 205 -12.59 16.93 -8.53
N ALA A 206 -12.51 16.54 -9.80
CA ALA A 206 -12.41 17.44 -10.95
C ALA A 206 -13.80 17.96 -11.37
#